data_5ce5f2d3509eb4538470dc8ce046e991
#
_entry.id   5ce5f2d3509eb4538470dc8ce046e991
#
_cell.length_a   1.000
_cell.length_b   1.000
_cell.length_c   1.000
_cell.angle_alpha   90.00
_cell.angle_beta   90.00
_cell.angle_gamma   90.00
#
_symmetry.space_group_name_H-M   'P 1'
#
loop_
_entity.id
_entity.type
_entity.pdbx_description
1 polymer ?
#
loop_
_entity_poly.entity_id
_entity_poly.type
_entity_poly.pdbx_seq_one_letter_code
_entity_poly.pdbx_strand_id
1 'polypeptide(L)'
;KLSYIYLGDPAVRLNYPDQYKVITSKINDSEVLGKDTLKALSTATVSGFIADQNGNKVSDFNGTVEIVVYDKVEKITTLNNEGDGTLTYYERSNTLFSGKVKVVNGEFTFTFLLPKDIKYNYGSGRINYYAYDETNNYEAQGYFENFLIGGSSTNLPNDNIGPEIDIYLNSPEFVSGGKVNETPLFVANISDENGINTVGSGIGHDLLLTVDNDPNKTYILNDYYTAAENSYQQGTVSYKLSTLQEGKHTLTFRAFDLLNNSTSKTIEFEVVKGLSPVIFSVYNYPNP
;
A
#
# COMPACT_ATOMS: atom_id res chain seq x y z
N LYS A 1 -30.07 9.59 21.61
CA LYS A 1 -29.57 8.27 22.09
C LYS A 1 -29.01 7.53 20.90
N LEU A 2 -27.69 7.31 20.89
CA LEU A 2 -27.05 6.40 19.93
C LEU A 2 -27.43 4.98 20.33
N SER A 3 -28.12 4.27 19.45
CA SER A 3 -28.42 2.84 19.60
C SER A 3 -27.41 2.04 18.82
N TYR A 4 -26.65 1.18 19.50
CA TYR A 4 -25.75 0.24 18.85
C TYR A 4 -26.45 -1.10 18.71
N ILE A 5 -26.40 -1.69 17.52
CA ILE A 5 -26.84 -3.05 17.27
C ILE A 5 -25.59 -3.91 17.14
N TYR A 6 -25.46 -4.92 17.98
CA TYR A 6 -24.41 -5.92 17.86
C TYR A 6 -24.80 -6.91 16.75
N LEU A 7 -23.97 -6.97 15.70
CA LEU A 7 -24.14 -7.92 14.60
C LEU A 7 -23.06 -9.00 14.74
N GLY A 8 -23.43 -10.18 15.22
CA GLY A 8 -22.53 -11.31 15.38
C GLY A 8 -22.85 -12.13 16.64
N ASP A 9 -22.07 -13.17 16.88
CA ASP A 9 -22.17 -13.97 18.10
C ASP A 9 -21.28 -13.33 19.20
N PRO A 10 -21.86 -12.88 20.33
CA PRO A 10 -21.08 -12.30 21.44
C PRO A 10 -20.12 -13.29 22.11
N ALA A 11 -20.25 -14.59 21.85
CA ALA A 11 -19.34 -15.62 22.37
C ALA A 11 -18.07 -15.78 21.50
N VAL A 12 -18.06 -15.25 20.29
CA VAL A 12 -16.88 -15.31 19.41
C VAL A 12 -15.79 -14.38 19.95
N ARG A 13 -14.63 -14.92 20.21
CA ARG A 13 -13.42 -14.15 20.54
C ARG A 13 -12.64 -13.89 19.27
N LEU A 14 -12.15 -12.66 19.10
CA LEU A 14 -11.18 -12.35 18.06
C LEU A 14 -9.90 -13.16 18.34
N ASN A 15 -9.45 -13.89 17.33
CA ASN A 15 -8.18 -14.59 17.38
C ASN A 15 -7.06 -13.61 17.02
N TYR A 16 -6.36 -13.11 18.04
CA TYR A 16 -5.14 -12.32 17.81
C TYR A 16 -3.94 -13.24 17.82
N PRO A 17 -3.01 -13.10 16.86
CA PRO A 17 -1.77 -13.87 16.86
C PRO A 17 -0.91 -13.42 18.06
N ASP A 18 -0.95 -14.15 19.14
CA ASP A 18 -0.26 -13.86 20.42
C ASP A 18 0.92 -14.82 20.69
N GLN A 19 1.08 -15.86 19.87
CA GLN A 19 2.13 -16.86 20.05
C GLN A 19 3.52 -16.29 19.77
N TYR A 20 3.65 -15.50 18.72
CA TYR A 20 4.92 -14.90 18.29
C TYR A 20 4.79 -13.39 18.13
N LYS A 21 5.95 -12.71 18.18
CA LYS A 21 6.07 -11.26 18.04
C LYS A 21 7.01 -10.92 16.89
N VAL A 22 6.74 -9.83 16.19
CA VAL A 22 7.67 -9.25 15.24
C VAL A 22 8.45 -8.14 15.93
N ILE A 23 9.77 -8.24 15.93
CA ILE A 23 10.69 -7.31 16.63
C ILE A 23 11.56 -6.60 15.60
N THR A 24 11.61 -5.27 15.65
CA THR A 24 12.59 -4.46 14.91
C THR A 24 13.92 -4.50 15.63
N SER A 25 15.00 -4.86 14.95
CA SER A 25 16.34 -4.94 15.51
C SER A 25 17.25 -3.81 15.07
N LYS A 26 17.13 -3.33 13.83
CA LYS A 26 17.99 -2.28 13.25
C LYS A 26 17.21 -1.32 12.37
N ILE A 27 17.68 -0.08 12.31
CA ILE A 27 17.35 0.92 11.31
C ILE A 27 18.65 1.46 10.75
N ASN A 28 18.83 1.45 9.40
CA ASN A 28 20.06 1.93 8.72
C ASN A 28 21.34 1.34 9.29
N ASP A 29 21.38 0.01 9.48
CA ASP A 29 22.50 -0.77 10.06
C ASP A 29 22.88 -0.46 11.51
N SER A 30 22.20 0.50 12.16
CA SER A 30 22.37 0.79 13.58
C SER A 30 21.38 -0.01 14.41
N GLU A 31 21.83 -0.57 15.55
CA GLU A 31 20.91 -1.15 16.53
C GLU A 31 19.93 -0.10 17.01
N VAL A 32 18.68 -0.50 17.23
CA VAL A 32 17.60 0.41 17.59
C VAL A 32 17.78 0.90 19.03
N LEU A 33 18.53 1.99 19.18
CA LEU A 33 18.81 2.65 20.47
C LEU A 33 17.84 3.80 20.77
N GLY A 34 16.84 4.02 19.88
CA GLY A 34 15.72 4.87 20.19
C GLY A 34 15.81 6.33 19.80
N LYS A 35 16.51 6.71 18.74
CA LYS A 35 16.44 8.08 18.18
C LYS A 35 16.81 8.17 16.69
N ASP A 36 16.70 7.10 15.95
CA ASP A 36 16.91 7.17 14.50
C ASP A 36 15.92 8.12 13.87
N THR A 37 16.39 8.98 12.98
CA THR A 37 15.56 9.96 12.28
C THR A 37 15.55 9.64 10.80
N LEU A 38 14.38 9.34 10.29
CA LEU A 38 14.12 9.15 8.87
C LEU A 38 13.70 10.49 8.23
N LYS A 39 14.43 10.90 7.19
CA LYS A 39 14.22 12.19 6.53
C LYS A 39 13.54 12.00 5.17
N ALA A 40 12.76 12.99 4.75
CA ALA A 40 12.24 13.02 3.37
C ALA A 40 13.37 12.78 2.37
N LEU A 41 13.09 12.01 1.32
CA LEU A 41 14.03 11.68 0.24
C LEU A 41 15.31 10.95 0.71
N SER A 42 15.26 10.27 1.87
CA SER A 42 16.30 9.34 2.29
C SER A 42 15.81 7.90 2.24
N THR A 43 16.69 7.00 1.88
CA THR A 43 16.44 5.56 1.95
C THR A 43 16.52 5.11 3.40
N ALA A 44 15.56 4.30 3.83
CA ALA A 44 15.54 3.64 5.12
C ALA A 44 15.60 2.13 4.94
N THR A 45 16.54 1.47 5.61
CA THR A 45 16.62 0.01 5.68
C THR A 45 16.29 -0.42 7.11
N VAL A 46 15.30 -1.30 7.25
CA VAL A 46 14.82 -1.80 8.53
C VAL A 46 14.98 -3.31 8.56
N SER A 47 15.62 -3.82 9.62
CA SER A 47 15.76 -5.25 9.86
C SER A 47 15.06 -5.66 11.14
N GLY A 48 14.55 -6.88 11.17
CA GLY A 48 13.86 -7.44 12.31
C GLY A 48 13.83 -8.96 12.29
N PHE A 49 13.19 -9.52 13.29
CA PHE A 49 13.05 -10.96 13.43
C PHE A 49 11.76 -11.35 14.13
N ILE A 50 11.35 -12.60 13.94
CA ILE A 50 10.25 -13.21 14.66
C ILE A 50 10.74 -13.79 15.97
N ALA A 51 10.08 -13.47 17.08
CA ALA A 51 10.44 -13.90 18.42
C ALA A 51 9.31 -14.67 19.11
N ASP A 52 9.68 -15.56 20.01
CA ASP A 52 8.77 -16.16 20.98
C ASP A 52 8.40 -15.17 22.10
N GLN A 53 7.59 -15.59 23.05
CA GLN A 53 7.17 -14.75 24.18
C GLN A 53 8.33 -14.37 25.13
N ASN A 54 9.45 -15.11 25.08
CA ASN A 54 10.67 -14.84 25.88
C ASN A 54 11.66 -13.92 25.14
N GLY A 55 11.35 -13.56 23.87
CA GLY A 55 12.23 -12.74 23.03
C GLY A 55 13.29 -13.53 22.26
N ASN A 56 13.25 -14.86 22.28
CA ASN A 56 14.17 -15.67 21.49
C ASN A 56 13.72 -15.76 20.05
N LYS A 57 14.66 -15.71 19.09
CA LYS A 57 14.38 -15.81 17.68
C LYS A 57 13.81 -17.20 17.32
N VAL A 58 12.72 -17.20 16.55
CA VAL A 58 12.06 -18.41 16.01
C VAL A 58 12.65 -18.71 14.64
N SER A 59 13.75 -19.49 14.64
CA SER A 59 14.54 -19.74 13.41
C SER A 59 13.91 -20.69 12.40
N ASP A 60 12.84 -21.38 12.75
CA ASP A 60 12.05 -22.22 11.86
C ASP A 60 10.87 -21.47 11.20
N PHE A 61 10.67 -20.19 11.52
CA PHE A 61 9.68 -19.37 10.84
C PHE A 61 10.20 -18.97 9.45
N ASN A 62 9.54 -19.47 8.39
CA ASN A 62 9.82 -19.15 7.00
C ASN A 62 8.52 -18.79 6.28
N GLY A 63 8.32 -17.50 5.98
CA GLY A 63 7.04 -17.03 5.48
C GLY A 63 7.13 -15.61 4.95
N THR A 64 6.07 -14.83 5.18
CA THR A 64 5.94 -13.45 4.72
C THR A 64 5.63 -12.54 5.91
N VAL A 65 6.20 -11.34 5.92
CA VAL A 65 5.80 -10.24 6.80
C VAL A 65 5.17 -9.13 5.97
N GLU A 66 3.97 -8.74 6.32
CA GLU A 66 3.27 -7.56 5.82
C GLU A 66 3.62 -6.36 6.71
N ILE A 67 4.00 -5.26 6.07
CA ILE A 67 4.57 -4.10 6.74
C ILE A 67 3.82 -2.86 6.31
N VAL A 68 3.45 -2.03 7.28
CA VAL A 68 2.92 -0.69 7.02
C VAL A 68 3.70 0.31 7.87
N VAL A 69 4.33 1.29 7.22
CA VAL A 69 5.03 2.40 7.86
C VAL A 69 4.15 3.63 7.82
N TYR A 70 3.81 4.16 8.98
CA TYR A 70 3.02 5.36 9.14
C TYR A 70 3.88 6.57 9.48
N ASP A 71 3.46 7.72 8.96
CA ASP A 71 4.00 9.02 9.37
C ASP A 71 3.60 9.35 10.83
N LYS A 72 3.91 10.56 11.23
CA LYS A 72 3.60 11.13 12.54
C LYS A 72 2.10 11.16 12.82
N VAL A 73 1.77 11.14 14.09
CA VAL A 73 0.39 11.43 14.56
C VAL A 73 -0.01 12.84 14.17
N GLU A 74 -1.20 12.98 13.61
CA GLU A 74 -1.84 14.25 13.30
C GLU A 74 -2.99 14.55 14.25
N LYS A 75 -3.12 15.80 14.61
CA LYS A 75 -4.28 16.29 15.36
C LYS A 75 -5.38 16.67 14.38
N ILE A 76 -6.50 15.99 14.46
CA ILE A 76 -7.67 16.21 13.63
C ILE A 76 -8.79 16.81 14.48
N THR A 77 -9.51 17.79 13.93
CA THR A 77 -10.67 18.40 14.59
C THR A 77 -11.86 18.32 13.62
N THR A 78 -12.97 17.77 14.10
CA THR A 78 -14.20 17.64 13.30
C THR A 78 -14.79 19.00 12.93
N LEU A 79 -15.54 19.05 11.82
CA LEU A 79 -16.08 20.31 11.25
C LEU A 79 -17.32 20.85 11.94
N ASN A 80 -17.85 20.17 12.97
CA ASN A 80 -19.09 20.59 13.67
C ASN A 80 -20.31 20.71 12.75
N ASN A 81 -20.49 19.80 11.82
CA ASN A 81 -21.56 19.87 10.81
C ASN A 81 -22.98 19.82 11.39
N GLU A 82 -23.15 19.20 12.57
CA GLU A 82 -24.44 19.06 13.24
C GLU A 82 -24.67 20.08 14.37
N GLY A 83 -23.71 20.94 14.64
CA GLY A 83 -23.82 22.01 15.65
C GLY A 83 -23.58 21.55 17.10
N ASP A 84 -23.22 20.30 17.34
CA ASP A 84 -22.99 19.71 18.68
C ASP A 84 -21.59 20.00 19.27
N GLY A 85 -20.79 20.80 18.57
CA GLY A 85 -19.40 21.12 18.93
C GLY A 85 -18.37 20.33 18.11
N THR A 86 -17.12 20.74 18.26
CA THR A 86 -15.98 20.07 17.61
C THR A 86 -15.38 19.00 18.51
N LEU A 87 -15.00 17.87 17.95
CA LEU A 87 -14.21 16.83 18.62
C LEU A 87 -12.77 16.87 18.08
N THR A 88 -11.80 16.84 18.99
CA THR A 88 -10.39 16.68 18.63
C THR A 88 -9.95 15.26 18.93
N TYR A 89 -9.28 14.62 17.95
CA TYR A 89 -8.66 13.30 18.10
C TYR A 89 -7.31 13.26 17.39
N TYR A 90 -6.58 12.18 17.60
CA TYR A 90 -5.26 11.99 17.04
C TYR A 90 -5.24 10.74 16.17
N GLU A 91 -4.70 10.84 14.96
CA GLU A 91 -4.69 9.78 13.98
C GLU A 91 -3.37 9.74 13.22
N ARG A 92 -2.97 8.56 12.72
CA ARG A 92 -1.91 8.36 11.74
C ARG A 92 -2.56 8.06 10.39
N SER A 93 -2.91 9.09 9.66
CA SER A 93 -3.60 8.98 8.38
C SER A 93 -2.66 8.72 7.19
N ASN A 94 -1.38 9.06 7.33
CA ASN A 94 -0.41 9.00 6.23
C ASN A 94 0.42 7.73 6.30
N THR A 95 0.29 6.88 5.28
CA THR A 95 1.13 5.70 5.07
C THR A 95 2.33 6.07 4.20
N LEU A 96 3.54 5.86 4.69
CA LEU A 96 4.79 6.15 3.96
C LEU A 96 5.25 4.96 3.13
N PHE A 97 4.93 3.75 3.57
CA PHE A 97 5.26 2.51 2.88
C PHE A 97 4.26 1.42 3.28
N SER A 98 3.87 0.60 2.31
CA SER A 98 3.12 -0.64 2.53
C SER A 98 3.67 -1.71 1.59
N GLY A 99 4.02 -2.87 2.13
CA GLY A 99 4.60 -3.95 1.32
C GLY A 99 4.69 -5.28 2.04
N LYS A 100 5.12 -6.29 1.27
CA LYS A 100 5.33 -7.67 1.73
C LYS A 100 6.78 -8.06 1.54
N VAL A 101 7.36 -8.71 2.55
CA VAL A 101 8.77 -9.10 2.57
C VAL A 101 8.91 -10.54 3.06
N LYS A 102 9.83 -11.28 2.48
CA LYS A 102 10.13 -12.64 2.94
C LYS A 102 10.76 -12.66 4.32
N VAL A 103 10.30 -13.59 5.13
CA VAL A 103 10.96 -14.01 6.37
C VAL A 103 11.71 -15.31 6.09
N VAL A 104 13.01 -15.31 6.35
CA VAL A 104 13.88 -16.50 6.17
C VAL A 104 14.61 -16.78 7.47
N ASN A 105 14.49 -17.99 8.00
CA ASN A 105 15.08 -18.36 9.30
C ASN A 105 14.71 -17.40 10.43
N GLY A 106 13.47 -16.91 10.41
CA GLY A 106 12.95 -15.97 11.40
C GLY A 106 13.42 -14.52 11.23
N GLU A 107 14.17 -14.18 10.19
CA GLU A 107 14.71 -12.83 9.95
C GLU A 107 14.12 -12.21 8.69
N PHE A 108 14.01 -10.89 8.69
CA PHE A 108 13.61 -10.10 7.52
C PHE A 108 14.35 -8.77 7.46
N THR A 109 14.44 -8.23 6.24
CA THR A 109 14.96 -6.88 6.01
C THR A 109 14.19 -6.27 4.85
N PHE A 110 13.78 -5.02 4.98
CA PHE A 110 13.17 -4.25 3.92
C PHE A 110 13.77 -2.86 3.80
N THR A 111 13.70 -2.33 2.60
CA THR A 111 14.21 -0.99 2.27
C THR A 111 13.09 -0.23 1.58
N PHE A 112 12.97 1.06 1.89
CA PHE A 112 12.05 1.97 1.23
C PHE A 112 12.64 3.38 1.18
N LEU A 113 12.20 4.18 0.23
CA LEU A 113 12.52 5.60 0.15
C LEU A 113 11.40 6.40 0.83
N LEU A 114 11.75 7.36 1.67
CA LEU A 114 10.74 8.25 2.26
C LEU A 114 10.28 9.27 1.21
N PRO A 115 8.97 9.43 1.04
CA PRO A 115 8.40 10.38 0.08
C PRO A 115 8.84 11.82 0.32
N LYS A 116 8.85 12.61 -0.74
CA LYS A 116 9.05 14.06 -0.67
C LYS A 116 7.94 14.77 0.12
N ASP A 117 6.74 14.26 0.06
CA ASP A 117 5.50 14.90 0.56
C ASP A 117 5.25 14.74 2.06
N ILE A 118 6.24 14.33 2.85
CA ILE A 118 6.09 14.31 4.31
C ILE A 118 6.12 15.72 4.90
N LYS A 119 5.44 15.91 6.03
CA LYS A 119 5.61 17.13 6.84
C LYS A 119 7.00 17.12 7.47
N TYR A 120 7.77 18.21 7.31
CA TYR A 120 9.17 18.28 7.76
C TYR A 120 9.36 18.50 9.26
N ASN A 121 8.30 18.80 10.02
CA ASN A 121 8.37 18.81 11.48
C ASN A 121 8.67 17.40 12.01
N TYR A 122 9.45 17.32 13.09
CA TYR A 122 9.83 16.04 13.70
C TYR A 122 8.70 15.46 14.55
N GLY A 123 8.52 14.17 14.48
CA GLY A 123 7.56 13.42 15.28
C GLY A 123 7.79 11.91 15.17
N SER A 124 7.21 11.15 16.08
CA SER A 124 7.34 9.69 16.12
C SER A 124 6.54 9.05 14.99
N GLY A 125 7.22 8.24 14.16
CA GLY A 125 6.59 7.33 13.21
C GLY A 125 6.08 6.06 13.88
N ARG A 126 5.49 5.17 13.08
CA ARG A 126 5.09 3.82 13.52
C ARG A 126 5.25 2.83 12.39
N ILE A 127 5.78 1.67 12.70
CA ILE A 127 5.78 0.52 11.79
C ILE A 127 4.87 -0.54 12.41
N ASN A 128 3.91 -1.02 11.65
CA ASN A 128 3.08 -2.17 12.02
C ASN A 128 3.51 -3.38 11.20
N TYR A 129 3.48 -4.54 11.83
CA TYR A 129 3.84 -5.81 11.25
C TYR A 129 2.77 -6.86 11.47
N TYR A 130 2.52 -7.66 10.44
CA TYR A 130 1.82 -8.94 10.54
C TYR A 130 2.62 -9.98 9.73
N ALA A 131 3.01 -11.08 10.35
CA ALA A 131 3.76 -12.14 9.69
C ALA A 131 3.03 -13.47 9.77
N TYR A 132 3.15 -14.28 8.71
CA TYR A 132 2.55 -15.60 8.63
C TYR A 132 3.49 -16.58 7.91
N ASP A 133 3.50 -17.81 8.41
CA ASP A 133 4.16 -18.98 7.81
C ASP A 133 3.09 -20.04 7.60
N GLU A 134 2.67 -20.22 6.35
CA GLU A 134 1.60 -21.18 5.99
C GLU A 134 2.01 -22.63 6.22
N THR A 135 3.32 -22.93 6.11
CA THR A 135 3.84 -24.30 6.25
C THR A 135 3.72 -24.78 7.70
N ASN A 136 4.07 -23.92 8.65
CA ASN A 136 4.02 -24.24 10.08
C ASN A 136 2.73 -23.78 10.75
N ASN A 137 1.87 -23.08 10.02
CA ASN A 137 0.67 -22.41 10.55
C ASN A 137 1.02 -21.47 11.71
N TYR A 138 2.09 -20.70 11.55
CA TYR A 138 2.53 -19.69 12.52
C TYR A 138 2.08 -18.30 12.11
N GLU A 139 1.69 -17.51 13.10
CA GLU A 139 1.36 -16.09 12.92
C GLU A 139 2.10 -15.26 13.98
N ALA A 140 2.52 -14.06 13.59
CA ALA A 140 3.16 -13.10 14.48
C ALA A 140 2.69 -11.69 14.19
N GLN A 141 2.62 -10.85 15.21
CA GLN A 141 2.33 -9.44 15.06
C GLN A 141 3.29 -8.59 15.87
N GLY A 142 3.39 -7.32 15.51
CA GLY A 142 4.22 -6.39 16.24
C GLY A 142 4.08 -4.97 15.75
N TYR A 143 4.64 -4.04 16.50
CA TYR A 143 4.78 -2.66 16.06
C TYR A 143 6.06 -2.05 16.65
N PHE A 144 6.51 -0.96 16.01
CA PHE A 144 7.68 -0.22 16.44
C PHE A 144 7.47 1.29 16.29
N GLU A 145 7.74 2.08 17.35
CA GLU A 145 7.51 3.54 17.37
C GLU A 145 8.73 4.34 17.85
N ASN A 146 9.84 3.64 18.13
CA ASN A 146 11.01 4.29 18.74
C ASN A 146 11.94 4.89 17.66
N PHE A 147 11.41 5.69 16.75
CA PHE A 147 12.13 6.45 15.74
C PHE A 147 11.39 7.75 15.39
N LEU A 148 12.10 8.69 14.80
CA LEU A 148 11.55 9.97 14.38
C LEU A 148 11.45 10.04 12.85
N ILE A 149 10.47 10.79 12.39
CA ILE A 149 10.31 11.18 10.99
C ILE A 149 10.31 12.71 10.94
N GLY A 150 11.09 13.30 10.02
CA GLY A 150 11.12 14.76 9.84
C GLY A 150 12.40 15.25 9.20
N GLY A 151 12.36 16.51 8.75
CA GLY A 151 13.45 17.10 7.97
C GLY A 151 13.56 16.53 6.55
N SER A 152 14.57 16.96 5.81
CA SER A 152 14.86 16.52 4.44
C SER A 152 16.31 16.05 4.32
N SER A 153 16.55 15.09 3.44
CA SER A 153 17.90 14.66 3.06
C SER A 153 18.60 15.78 2.29
N THR A 154 19.92 15.88 2.47
CA THR A 154 20.78 16.76 1.66
C THR A 154 21.25 16.08 0.37
N ASN A 155 21.23 14.75 0.33
CA ASN A 155 21.57 13.96 -0.85
C ASN A 155 20.26 13.60 -1.56
N LEU A 156 19.87 14.44 -2.50
CA LEU A 156 18.65 14.23 -3.28
C LEU A 156 18.97 13.36 -4.48
N PRO A 157 18.16 12.34 -4.79
CA PRO A 157 18.20 11.69 -6.09
C PRO A 157 17.96 12.74 -7.18
N ASN A 158 18.75 12.68 -8.26
CA ASN A 158 18.55 13.55 -9.42
C ASN A 158 17.80 12.78 -10.48
N ASP A 159 16.48 12.80 -10.36
CA ASP A 159 15.58 12.16 -11.29
C ASP A 159 14.43 13.11 -11.68
N ASN A 160 14.09 13.11 -12.97
CA ASN A 160 13.01 13.90 -13.56
C ASN A 160 12.11 13.02 -14.45
N ILE A 161 12.17 11.71 -14.28
CA ILE A 161 11.42 10.72 -15.06
C ILE A 161 10.33 10.16 -14.15
N GLY A 162 9.07 10.22 -14.60
CA GLY A 162 7.97 9.63 -13.84
C GLY A 162 7.87 8.12 -14.10
N PRO A 163 7.03 7.41 -13.32
CA PRO A 163 6.93 5.96 -13.37
C PRO A 163 6.63 5.40 -14.75
N GLU A 164 7.18 4.24 -15.06
CA GLU A 164 6.74 3.42 -16.18
C GLU A 164 5.39 2.78 -15.80
N ILE A 165 4.42 2.90 -16.71
CA ILE A 165 3.06 2.43 -16.51
C ILE A 165 2.67 1.52 -17.65
N ASP A 166 2.20 0.30 -17.32
CA ASP A 166 1.53 -0.58 -18.26
C ASP A 166 0.10 -0.87 -17.79
N ILE A 167 -0.90 -0.55 -18.63
CA ILE A 167 -2.32 -0.65 -18.27
C ILE A 167 -3.10 -1.51 -19.26
N TYR A 168 -4.04 -2.28 -18.72
CA TYR A 168 -4.95 -3.10 -19.51
C TYR A 168 -6.30 -3.31 -18.81
N LEU A 169 -7.26 -3.85 -19.54
CA LEU A 169 -8.58 -4.20 -19.04
C LEU A 169 -8.79 -5.72 -19.15
N ASN A 170 -9.24 -6.35 -18.07
CA ASN A 170 -9.57 -7.78 -17.93
C ASN A 170 -8.39 -8.75 -18.15
N SER A 171 -7.52 -8.52 -19.11
CA SER A 171 -6.46 -9.45 -19.52
C SER A 171 -5.21 -8.70 -19.99
N PRO A 172 -4.00 -9.21 -19.71
CA PRO A 172 -2.75 -8.65 -20.22
C PRO A 172 -2.66 -8.61 -21.76
N GLU A 173 -3.43 -9.44 -22.46
CA GLU A 173 -3.52 -9.44 -23.93
C GLU A 173 -4.42 -8.33 -24.46
N PHE A 174 -5.03 -7.52 -23.60
CA PHE A 174 -5.87 -6.39 -24.04
C PHE A 174 -5.06 -5.39 -24.88
N VAL A 175 -5.60 -5.02 -26.01
CA VAL A 175 -5.04 -3.98 -26.89
C VAL A 175 -5.98 -2.78 -26.90
N SER A 176 -5.43 -1.58 -26.85
CA SER A 176 -6.21 -0.33 -26.93
C SER A 176 -7.15 -0.34 -28.16
N GLY A 177 -8.42 -0.01 -27.95
CA GLY A 177 -9.52 -0.17 -28.91
C GLY A 177 -10.27 -1.49 -28.78
N GLY A 178 -9.86 -2.38 -27.92
CA GLY A 178 -10.47 -3.69 -27.68
C GLY A 178 -11.85 -3.61 -27.03
N LYS A 179 -12.60 -4.72 -27.09
CA LYS A 179 -13.95 -4.86 -26.50
C LYS A 179 -13.87 -5.41 -25.09
N VAL A 180 -14.70 -4.86 -24.20
CA VAL A 180 -14.81 -5.28 -22.81
C VAL A 180 -16.29 -5.38 -22.39
N ASN A 181 -16.53 -6.05 -21.26
CA ASN A 181 -17.83 -6.09 -20.60
C ASN A 181 -18.18 -4.75 -19.90
N GLU A 182 -19.38 -4.64 -19.37
CA GLU A 182 -19.90 -3.43 -18.72
C GLU A 182 -19.16 -3.05 -17.40
N THR A 183 -18.50 -4.00 -16.76
CA THR A 183 -17.75 -3.81 -15.50
C THR A 183 -16.34 -4.39 -15.61
N PRO A 184 -15.47 -3.81 -16.46
CA PRO A 184 -14.16 -4.37 -16.68
C PRO A 184 -13.26 -4.20 -15.46
N LEU A 185 -12.33 -5.15 -15.27
CA LEU A 185 -11.26 -5.05 -14.32
C LEU A 185 -10.13 -4.21 -14.92
N PHE A 186 -9.85 -3.06 -14.32
CA PHE A 186 -8.67 -2.26 -14.63
C PHE A 186 -7.47 -2.80 -13.89
N VAL A 187 -6.35 -2.95 -14.59
CA VAL A 187 -5.06 -3.32 -14.00
C VAL A 187 -3.98 -2.37 -14.52
N ALA A 188 -3.15 -1.90 -13.61
CA ALA A 188 -1.95 -1.12 -13.94
C ALA A 188 -0.74 -1.75 -13.25
N ASN A 189 0.26 -2.13 -14.04
CA ASN A 189 1.60 -2.46 -13.54
C ASN A 189 2.44 -1.18 -13.58
N ILE A 190 3.07 -0.86 -12.47
CA ILE A 190 3.80 0.39 -12.29
C ILE A 190 5.18 0.07 -11.77
N SER A 191 6.20 0.71 -12.33
CA SER A 191 7.58 0.60 -11.84
C SER A 191 8.32 1.93 -11.93
N ASP A 192 9.21 2.16 -10.95
CA ASP A 192 10.06 3.36 -10.90
C ASP A 192 11.31 3.10 -10.07
N GLU A 193 12.46 3.64 -10.48
CA GLU A 193 13.73 3.45 -9.78
C GLU A 193 13.70 4.04 -8.35
N ASN A 194 12.98 5.13 -8.15
CA ASN A 194 12.86 5.82 -6.87
C ASN A 194 11.65 5.35 -6.04
N GLY A 195 10.78 4.51 -6.64
CA GLY A 195 9.59 3.95 -6.00
C GLY A 195 8.32 4.71 -6.30
N ILE A 196 7.19 4.05 -6.04
CA ILE A 196 5.85 4.55 -6.38
C ILE A 196 5.27 5.34 -5.22
N ASN A 197 4.78 6.55 -5.49
CA ASN A 197 4.09 7.36 -4.51
C ASN A 197 2.65 6.87 -4.34
N THR A 198 2.39 6.23 -3.21
CA THR A 198 1.06 5.76 -2.79
C THR A 198 0.53 6.55 -1.59
N VAL A 199 1.25 7.61 -1.20
CA VAL A 199 0.94 8.42 -0.01
C VAL A 199 -0.19 9.38 -0.34
N GLY A 200 -1.34 9.19 0.27
CA GLY A 200 -2.53 10.05 0.08
C GLY A 200 -2.44 11.45 0.75
N SER A 201 -1.27 11.85 1.27
CA SER A 201 -1.09 13.13 1.98
C SER A 201 -0.69 14.29 1.08
N GLY A 202 -0.18 14.02 -0.11
CA GLY A 202 0.18 15.02 -1.11
C GLY A 202 -1.02 15.42 -1.96
N ILE A 203 -1.45 16.67 -1.90
CA ILE A 203 -2.54 17.14 -2.75
C ILE A 203 -2.16 16.97 -4.22
N GLY A 204 -2.88 16.07 -4.91
CA GLY A 204 -2.74 15.87 -6.36
C GLY A 204 -1.71 14.83 -6.79
N HIS A 205 -1.06 14.10 -5.87
CA HIS A 205 -0.09 13.05 -6.17
C HIS A 205 -0.66 11.63 -6.03
N ASP A 206 -1.98 11.50 -6.08
CA ASP A 206 -2.66 10.21 -6.01
C ASP A 206 -2.49 9.37 -7.30
N LEU A 207 -2.61 8.06 -7.14
CA LEU A 207 -2.84 7.14 -8.25
C LEU A 207 -4.27 7.37 -8.77
N LEU A 208 -4.39 8.05 -9.90
CA LEU A 208 -5.64 8.61 -10.36
C LEU A 208 -6.10 7.95 -11.66
N LEU A 209 -7.32 7.41 -11.64
CA LEU A 209 -7.97 6.83 -12.81
C LEU A 209 -9.16 7.70 -13.21
N THR A 210 -9.20 8.15 -14.46
CA THR A 210 -10.31 8.95 -15.00
C THR A 210 -10.89 8.27 -16.24
N VAL A 211 -12.21 8.12 -16.28
CA VAL A 211 -12.94 7.57 -17.44
C VAL A 211 -13.59 8.73 -18.21
N ASP A 212 -13.46 8.71 -19.54
CA ASP A 212 -14.05 9.68 -20.48
C ASP A 212 -13.63 11.14 -20.24
N ASN A 213 -12.51 11.39 -19.57
CA ASN A 213 -12.09 12.71 -19.09
C ASN A 213 -13.17 13.41 -18.23
N ASP A 214 -14.06 12.64 -17.60
CA ASP A 214 -15.12 13.15 -16.74
C ASP A 214 -14.65 13.25 -15.28
N PRO A 215 -14.60 14.46 -14.68
CA PRO A 215 -14.20 14.62 -13.28
C PRO A 215 -15.08 13.82 -12.29
N ASN A 216 -16.36 13.54 -12.66
CA ASN A 216 -17.26 12.76 -11.83
C ASN A 216 -16.99 11.24 -11.93
N LYS A 217 -16.17 10.82 -12.89
CA LYS A 217 -15.72 9.43 -13.08
C LYS A 217 -14.22 9.30 -12.81
N THR A 218 -13.77 9.99 -11.78
CA THR A 218 -12.38 9.97 -11.33
C THR A 218 -12.26 9.21 -10.01
N TYR A 219 -11.33 8.25 -9.94
CA TYR A 219 -11.15 7.34 -8.83
C TYR A 219 -9.71 7.46 -8.29
N ILE A 220 -9.59 7.61 -6.98
CA ILE A 220 -8.31 7.53 -6.27
C ILE A 220 -8.05 6.06 -5.97
N LEU A 221 -6.92 5.52 -6.43
CA LEU A 221 -6.61 4.09 -6.38
C LEU A 221 -5.42 3.74 -5.48
N ASN A 222 -5.01 4.63 -4.58
CA ASN A 222 -3.90 4.37 -3.65
C ASN A 222 -4.14 3.09 -2.81
N ASP A 223 -5.36 2.90 -2.29
CA ASP A 223 -5.74 1.74 -1.50
C ASP A 223 -5.84 0.42 -2.31
N TYR A 224 -5.83 0.52 -3.63
CA TYR A 224 -5.87 -0.63 -4.55
C TYR A 224 -4.49 -1.01 -5.09
N TYR A 225 -3.45 -0.32 -4.63
CA TYR A 225 -2.08 -0.64 -4.98
C TYR A 225 -1.53 -1.75 -4.09
N THR A 226 -0.89 -2.72 -4.70
CA THR A 226 -0.15 -3.79 -4.01
C THR A 226 1.29 -3.76 -4.51
N ALA A 227 2.23 -3.49 -3.60
CA ALA A 227 3.65 -3.55 -3.92
C ALA A 227 4.07 -5.00 -4.22
N ALA A 228 5.02 -5.16 -5.14
CA ALA A 228 5.64 -6.46 -5.38
C ALA A 228 6.43 -6.92 -4.14
N GLU A 229 6.56 -8.23 -3.97
CA GLU A 229 7.30 -8.80 -2.84
C GLU A 229 8.74 -8.29 -2.81
N ASN A 230 9.22 -7.88 -1.65
CA ASN A 230 10.56 -7.31 -1.42
C ASN A 230 10.87 -6.05 -2.24
N SER A 231 9.88 -5.30 -2.71
CA SER A 231 10.10 -4.10 -3.52
C SER A 231 9.20 -2.94 -3.11
N TYR A 232 9.74 -1.72 -3.15
CA TYR A 232 8.99 -0.47 -3.10
C TYR A 232 8.96 0.23 -4.48
N GLN A 233 9.68 -0.32 -5.44
CA GLN A 233 9.92 0.25 -6.76
C GLN A 233 8.91 -0.22 -7.81
N GLN A 234 8.13 -1.25 -7.50
CA GLN A 234 7.15 -1.80 -8.43
C GLN A 234 5.95 -2.38 -7.72
N GLY A 235 4.82 -2.39 -8.41
CA GLY A 235 3.59 -2.98 -7.91
C GLY A 235 2.47 -2.89 -8.92
N THR A 236 1.28 -3.32 -8.48
CA THR A 236 0.11 -3.44 -9.33
C THR A 236 -1.09 -2.77 -8.66
N VAL A 237 -1.83 -1.98 -9.42
CA VAL A 237 -3.17 -1.52 -9.07
C VAL A 237 -4.18 -2.44 -9.74
N SER A 238 -5.18 -2.89 -8.99
CA SER A 238 -6.29 -3.69 -9.52
C SER A 238 -7.61 -3.12 -9.03
N TYR A 239 -8.46 -2.65 -9.96
CA TYR A 239 -9.71 -1.98 -9.63
C TYR A 239 -10.83 -2.39 -10.58
N LYS A 240 -11.95 -2.88 -10.03
CA LYS A 240 -13.14 -3.19 -10.81
C LYS A 240 -13.93 -1.92 -11.05
N LEU A 241 -14.04 -1.52 -12.33
CA LEU A 241 -14.82 -0.34 -12.71
C LEU A 241 -16.31 -0.53 -12.41
N SER A 242 -16.98 0.58 -12.07
CA SER A 242 -18.44 0.65 -12.00
C SER A 242 -19.04 0.38 -13.39
N THR A 243 -20.32 0.03 -13.42
CA THR A 243 -21.02 -0.24 -14.69
C THR A 243 -20.92 0.94 -15.64
N LEU A 244 -20.36 0.69 -16.80
CA LEU A 244 -20.22 1.64 -17.90
C LEU A 244 -21.35 1.45 -18.92
N GLN A 245 -21.68 2.50 -19.65
CA GLN A 245 -22.64 2.43 -20.75
C GLN A 245 -22.02 1.73 -21.96
N GLU A 246 -22.86 1.16 -22.83
CA GLU A 246 -22.43 0.58 -24.10
C GLU A 246 -21.88 1.67 -25.02
N GLY A 247 -20.75 1.39 -25.68
CA GLY A 247 -20.10 2.30 -26.62
C GLY A 247 -18.62 2.49 -26.37
N LYS A 248 -18.07 3.50 -27.02
CA LYS A 248 -16.63 3.84 -26.95
C LYS A 248 -16.33 4.68 -25.72
N HIS A 249 -15.26 4.35 -25.06
CA HIS A 249 -14.75 5.01 -23.86
C HIS A 249 -13.26 5.23 -23.96
N THR A 250 -12.78 6.19 -23.16
CA THR A 250 -11.35 6.41 -22.89
C THR A 250 -11.08 6.24 -21.40
N LEU A 251 -9.90 5.77 -21.06
CA LEU A 251 -9.44 5.62 -19.69
C LEU A 251 -8.03 6.18 -19.60
N THR A 252 -7.84 7.13 -18.68
CA THR A 252 -6.52 7.73 -18.39
C THR A 252 -6.13 7.38 -16.96
N PHE A 253 -4.95 6.80 -16.79
CA PHE A 253 -4.36 6.53 -15.49
C PHE A 253 -3.10 7.36 -15.30
N ARG A 254 -2.94 7.97 -14.13
CA ARG A 254 -1.78 8.76 -13.74
C ARG A 254 -1.17 8.24 -12.45
N ALA A 255 0.14 8.13 -12.42
CA ALA A 255 0.92 7.79 -11.22
C ALA A 255 2.10 8.76 -11.04
N PHE A 256 2.59 8.82 -9.80
CA PHE A 256 3.76 9.61 -9.40
C PHE A 256 4.81 8.69 -8.75
N ASP A 257 6.07 9.06 -8.90
CA ASP A 257 7.17 8.53 -8.10
C ASP A 257 7.27 9.24 -6.73
N LEU A 258 8.19 8.80 -5.87
CA LEU A 258 8.41 9.40 -4.56
C LEU A 258 9.12 10.78 -4.63
N LEU A 259 9.60 11.22 -5.79
CA LEU A 259 10.15 12.54 -6.06
C LEU A 259 9.13 13.50 -6.66
N ASN A 260 7.89 13.03 -6.93
CA ASN A 260 6.78 13.76 -7.54
C ASN A 260 6.90 13.97 -9.06
N ASN A 261 7.70 13.18 -9.77
CA ASN A 261 7.59 13.09 -11.22
C ASN A 261 6.37 12.24 -11.59
N SER A 262 5.70 12.55 -12.69
CA SER A 262 4.47 11.86 -13.06
C SER A 262 4.46 11.36 -14.49
N THR A 263 3.76 10.24 -14.67
CA THR A 263 3.41 9.70 -15.98
C THR A 263 1.92 9.49 -16.07
N SER A 264 1.35 9.74 -17.24
CA SER A 264 -0.04 9.43 -17.56
C SER A 264 -0.10 8.54 -18.81
N LYS A 265 -0.94 7.50 -18.76
CA LYS A 265 -1.18 6.60 -19.88
C LYS A 265 -2.67 6.52 -20.18
N THR A 266 -3.03 6.61 -21.47
CA THR A 266 -4.42 6.57 -21.92
C THR A 266 -4.64 5.38 -22.85
N ILE A 267 -5.75 4.70 -22.69
CA ILE A 267 -6.25 3.66 -23.61
C ILE A 267 -7.68 3.96 -24.03
N GLU A 268 -8.03 3.48 -25.20
CA GLU A 268 -9.41 3.46 -25.71
C GLU A 268 -10.00 2.06 -25.58
N PHE A 269 -11.32 1.94 -25.45
CA PHE A 269 -12.00 0.66 -25.40
C PHE A 269 -13.47 0.81 -25.80
N GLU A 270 -14.11 -0.31 -26.16
CA GLU A 270 -15.53 -0.37 -26.48
C GLU A 270 -16.24 -1.31 -25.48
N VAL A 271 -17.23 -0.76 -24.77
CA VAL A 271 -18.11 -1.56 -23.91
C VAL A 271 -19.18 -2.23 -24.75
N VAL A 272 -19.27 -3.55 -24.65
CA VAL A 272 -20.29 -4.37 -25.32
C VAL A 272 -21.11 -5.10 -24.28
N LYS A 273 -22.44 -4.90 -24.33
CA LYS A 273 -23.37 -5.51 -23.40
C LYS A 273 -23.47 -7.01 -23.60
N GLY A 274 -23.47 -7.76 -22.50
CA GLY A 274 -23.62 -9.21 -22.54
C GLY A 274 -22.39 -9.95 -23.04
N LEU A 275 -21.21 -9.31 -23.07
CA LEU A 275 -19.96 -9.98 -23.35
C LEU A 275 -19.66 -10.96 -22.22
N SER A 276 -19.79 -12.25 -22.49
CA SER A 276 -19.48 -13.30 -21.53
C SER A 276 -17.95 -13.45 -21.40
N PRO A 277 -17.42 -13.66 -20.19
CA PRO A 277 -16.01 -13.96 -20.03
C PRO A 277 -15.67 -15.25 -20.78
N VAL A 278 -14.63 -15.20 -21.60
CA VAL A 278 -14.11 -16.38 -22.29
C VAL A 278 -12.92 -16.89 -21.48
N ILE A 279 -13.00 -18.11 -21.01
CA ILE A 279 -11.87 -18.77 -20.33
C ILE A 279 -10.97 -19.36 -21.43
N PHE A 280 -9.79 -18.75 -21.65
CA PHE A 280 -8.84 -19.19 -22.67
C PHE A 280 -7.96 -20.35 -22.22
N SER A 281 -7.73 -20.52 -20.92
CA SER A 281 -6.88 -21.58 -20.38
C SER A 281 -7.30 -21.93 -18.96
N VAL A 282 -7.50 -23.21 -18.71
CA VAL A 282 -7.67 -23.76 -17.38
C VAL A 282 -6.43 -24.60 -17.09
N TYR A 283 -5.59 -24.14 -16.19
CA TYR A 283 -4.46 -24.93 -15.69
C TYR A 283 -4.90 -25.64 -14.43
N ASN A 284 -4.82 -26.97 -14.46
CA ASN A 284 -4.95 -27.76 -13.25
C ASN A 284 -3.60 -27.67 -12.52
N TYR A 285 -3.53 -26.90 -11.46
CA TYR A 285 -2.40 -27.00 -10.54
C TYR A 285 -2.43 -28.42 -9.95
N PRO A 286 -1.31 -29.15 -9.96
CA PRO A 286 -1.27 -30.42 -9.27
C PRO A 286 -1.61 -30.14 -7.81
N ASN A 287 -2.72 -30.72 -7.36
CA ASN A 287 -3.04 -30.79 -5.94
C ASN A 287 -1.94 -31.66 -5.31
N PRO A 288 -1.23 -31.22 -4.26
CA PRO A 288 -0.20 -32.01 -3.60
C PRO A 288 -0.78 -33.30 -3.00
#